data_b0d090e5e1ffe124872bb923b46d3d4b
#
_entry.id   b0d090e5e1ffe124872bb923b46d3d4b
#
_cell.length_a   1.000
_cell.length_b   1.000
_cell.length_c   1.000
_cell.angle_alpha   90.00
_cell.angle_beta   90.00
_cell.angle_gamma   90.00
#
_symmetry.space_group_name_H-M   'P 1'
#
loop_
_entity.id
_entity.type
_entity.pdbx_description
1 polymer ?
#
loop_
_entity_poly.entity_id
_entity_poly.type
_entity_poly.pdbx_seq_one_letter_code
_entity_poly.pdbx_strand_id
1 'polypeptide(L)'
;MPKKIVKGFTTNPSLMRKAGAKDYKSYSKKILKICNNKPVSLEVFADEYKQMKQQALQINTWGKNVYVKVPVANSRGIFMGKIIKELNNLNIKLNITAVYSAKQTEKILKLINKKTRVIISIFAGRAADTGKDPVPEFKKSISIAKKFKNVEILWASVREPYNFLQAKQLGCHIITIPPATIEKIENFGKTFDQLTKETVKAFLVDSKKSKFKI
;
A
#
# COMPACT_ATOMS: atom_id res chain seq x y z
N MET A 1 -1.29 -0.62 -20.60
CA MET A 1 -0.01 0.03 -20.22
C MET A 1 -0.19 0.73 -18.88
N PRO A 2 0.78 0.70 -17.96
CA PRO A 2 0.64 1.47 -16.74
C PRO A 2 0.59 2.96 -17.07
N LYS A 3 -0.46 3.65 -16.58
CA LYS A 3 -0.65 5.08 -16.78
C LYS A 3 0.58 5.88 -16.29
N LYS A 4 0.90 7.02 -16.90
CA LYS A 4 2.08 7.87 -16.56
C LYS A 4 2.18 8.20 -15.07
N ILE A 5 1.04 8.27 -14.37
CA ILE A 5 0.97 8.55 -12.93
C ILE A 5 1.47 7.39 -12.05
N VAL A 6 1.45 6.14 -12.55
CA VAL A 6 1.86 4.97 -11.76
C VAL A 6 3.38 4.91 -11.68
N LYS A 7 3.91 5.10 -10.47
CA LYS A 7 5.35 5.14 -10.17
C LYS A 7 5.92 3.83 -9.62
N GLY A 8 5.06 2.92 -9.18
CA GLY A 8 5.47 1.62 -8.64
C GLY A 8 4.28 0.73 -8.35
N PHE A 9 4.54 -0.44 -7.83
CA PHE A 9 3.52 -1.46 -7.56
C PHE A 9 3.72 -2.09 -6.19
N THR A 10 2.63 -2.45 -5.56
CA THR A 10 2.65 -3.22 -4.32
C THR A 10 1.87 -4.51 -4.52
N THR A 11 2.35 -5.58 -3.91
CA THR A 11 1.66 -6.86 -3.87
C THR A 11 1.45 -7.31 -2.43
N ASN A 12 0.69 -8.36 -2.26
CA ASN A 12 0.62 -9.15 -1.03
C ASN A 12 0.18 -10.57 -1.38
N PRO A 13 0.31 -11.56 -0.47
CA PRO A 13 -0.07 -12.94 -0.74
C PRO A 13 -1.51 -13.12 -1.25
N SER A 14 -2.46 -12.36 -0.71
CA SER A 14 -3.88 -12.42 -1.12
C SER A 14 -4.09 -11.94 -2.56
N LEU A 15 -3.44 -10.83 -2.95
CA LEU A 15 -3.51 -10.33 -4.34
C LEU A 15 -2.84 -11.31 -5.31
N MET A 16 -1.70 -11.88 -4.94
CA MET A 16 -0.99 -12.86 -5.76
C MET A 16 -1.86 -14.12 -5.98
N ARG A 17 -2.50 -14.63 -4.92
CA ARG A 17 -3.42 -15.76 -5.00
C ARG A 17 -4.63 -15.43 -5.91
N LYS A 18 -5.27 -14.27 -5.74
CA LYS A 18 -6.40 -13.83 -6.58
C LYS A 18 -6.00 -13.70 -8.06
N ALA A 19 -4.75 -13.34 -8.33
CA ALA A 19 -4.22 -13.25 -9.68
C ALA A 19 -3.78 -14.61 -10.26
N GLY A 20 -4.04 -15.73 -9.57
CA GLY A 20 -3.76 -17.09 -10.06
C GLY A 20 -2.29 -17.51 -9.94
N ALA A 21 -1.49 -16.85 -9.07
CA ALA A 21 -0.10 -17.26 -8.84
C ALA A 21 -0.06 -18.65 -8.18
N LYS A 22 0.51 -19.63 -8.88
CA LYS A 22 0.76 -20.99 -8.36
C LYS A 22 2.13 -21.08 -7.69
N ASP A 23 3.14 -20.42 -8.24
CA ASP A 23 4.48 -20.29 -7.66
C ASP A 23 4.85 -18.82 -7.45
N TYR A 24 5.14 -18.46 -6.20
CA TYR A 24 5.34 -17.06 -5.80
C TYR A 24 6.58 -16.45 -6.47
N LYS A 25 7.67 -17.19 -6.55
CA LYS A 25 8.94 -16.72 -7.13
C LYS A 25 8.81 -16.46 -8.62
N SER A 26 8.31 -17.44 -9.37
CA SER A 26 8.15 -17.34 -10.83
C SER A 26 7.17 -16.24 -11.20
N TYR A 27 6.05 -16.13 -10.47
CA TYR A 27 5.06 -15.09 -10.71
C TYR A 27 5.62 -13.70 -10.38
N SER A 28 6.35 -13.55 -9.27
CA SER A 28 7.01 -12.29 -8.91
C SER A 28 8.03 -11.85 -9.95
N LYS A 29 8.83 -12.77 -10.48
CA LYS A 29 9.78 -12.46 -11.57
C LYS A 29 9.09 -11.99 -12.85
N LYS A 30 7.93 -12.57 -13.20
CA LYS A 30 7.09 -12.08 -14.32
C LYS A 30 6.62 -10.64 -14.07
N ILE A 31 6.10 -10.34 -12.87
CA ILE A 31 5.68 -8.99 -12.48
C ILE A 31 6.86 -8.02 -12.60
N LEU A 32 8.02 -8.35 -12.04
CA LEU A 32 9.21 -7.49 -12.07
C LEU A 32 9.62 -7.14 -13.51
N LYS A 33 9.57 -8.10 -14.44
CA LYS A 33 9.85 -7.89 -15.86
C LYS A 33 8.83 -6.93 -16.51
N ILE A 34 7.53 -7.13 -16.25
CA ILE A 34 6.45 -6.29 -16.81
C ILE A 34 6.50 -4.86 -16.24
N CYS A 35 6.90 -4.69 -14.99
CA CYS A 35 6.98 -3.39 -14.34
C CYS A 35 8.14 -2.51 -14.81
N ASN A 36 9.01 -3.01 -15.70
CA ASN A 36 10.06 -2.26 -16.39
C ASN A 36 10.82 -1.30 -15.45
N ASN A 37 11.58 -1.84 -14.52
CA ASN A 37 12.38 -1.13 -13.51
C ASN A 37 11.61 -0.25 -12.50
N LYS A 38 10.28 -0.12 -12.58
CA LYS A 38 9.51 0.54 -11.54
C LYS A 38 9.57 -0.25 -10.23
N PRO A 39 9.62 0.42 -9.07
CA PRO A 39 9.62 -0.26 -7.77
C PRO A 39 8.45 -1.23 -7.61
N VAL A 40 8.74 -2.42 -7.09
CA VAL A 40 7.72 -3.44 -6.78
C VAL A 40 7.95 -3.93 -5.35
N SER A 41 6.93 -3.84 -4.51
CA SER A 41 6.95 -4.38 -3.15
C SER A 41 6.46 -5.82 -3.15
N LEU A 42 7.34 -6.75 -2.75
CA LEU A 42 7.07 -8.18 -2.62
C LEU A 42 7.16 -8.60 -1.16
N GLU A 43 6.12 -9.25 -0.64
CA GLU A 43 5.94 -9.51 0.78
C GLU A 43 6.51 -10.87 1.20
N VAL A 44 7.19 -10.90 2.36
CA VAL A 44 7.46 -12.12 3.11
C VAL A 44 6.16 -12.63 3.73
N PHE A 45 6.03 -13.92 3.95
CA PHE A 45 4.85 -14.52 4.58
C PHE A 45 5.17 -15.46 5.73
N ALA A 46 6.46 -15.58 6.11
CA ALA A 46 6.86 -16.26 7.33
C ALA A 46 6.52 -15.40 8.56
N ASP A 47 6.18 -16.05 9.65
CA ASP A 47 5.83 -15.39 10.92
C ASP A 47 7.01 -15.34 11.90
N GLU A 48 7.92 -16.34 11.80
CA GLU A 48 9.08 -16.43 12.66
C GLU A 48 10.29 -15.67 12.08
N TYR A 49 11.03 -15.01 12.97
CA TYR A 49 12.19 -14.18 12.64
C TYR A 49 13.17 -14.85 11.66
N LYS A 50 13.61 -16.08 11.94
CA LYS A 50 14.62 -16.78 11.14
C LYS A 50 14.14 -17.02 9.71
N GLN A 51 12.94 -17.54 9.57
CA GLN A 51 12.33 -17.81 8.26
C GLN A 51 12.01 -16.52 7.52
N MET A 52 11.48 -15.49 8.22
CA MET A 52 11.19 -14.17 7.64
C MET A 52 12.47 -13.55 7.06
N LYS A 53 13.60 -13.63 7.78
CA LYS A 53 14.90 -13.16 7.30
C LYS A 53 15.35 -13.89 6.05
N GLN A 54 15.25 -15.22 6.03
CA GLN A 54 15.60 -16.04 4.85
C GLN A 54 14.76 -15.66 3.63
N GLN A 55 13.44 -15.55 3.80
CA GLN A 55 12.55 -15.10 2.72
C GLN A 55 12.90 -13.68 2.23
N ALA A 56 13.17 -12.75 3.13
CA ALA A 56 13.53 -11.39 2.78
C ALA A 56 14.82 -11.33 1.95
N LEU A 57 15.85 -12.05 2.37
CA LEU A 57 17.11 -12.15 1.63
C LEU A 57 16.89 -12.76 0.23
N GLN A 58 16.11 -13.82 0.14
CA GLN A 58 15.79 -14.48 -1.13
C GLN A 58 14.99 -13.54 -2.06
N ILE A 59 13.94 -12.88 -1.57
CA ILE A 59 13.12 -11.93 -2.35
C ILE A 59 13.98 -10.79 -2.89
N ASN A 60 14.90 -10.27 -2.10
CA ASN A 60 15.80 -9.20 -2.51
C ASN A 60 16.65 -9.57 -3.74
N THR A 61 16.98 -10.85 -3.93
CA THR A 61 17.77 -11.31 -5.10
C THR A 61 16.97 -11.35 -6.41
N TRP A 62 15.66 -11.19 -6.38
CA TRP A 62 14.82 -11.38 -7.58
C TRP A 62 14.86 -10.22 -8.57
N GLY A 63 15.29 -9.02 -8.12
CA GLY A 63 15.44 -7.86 -9.00
C GLY A 63 15.91 -6.60 -8.30
N LYS A 64 16.58 -5.72 -9.03
CA LYS A 64 17.12 -4.44 -8.51
C LYS A 64 16.01 -3.44 -8.11
N ASN A 65 14.79 -3.62 -8.61
CA ASN A 65 13.62 -2.77 -8.32
C ASN A 65 12.73 -3.33 -7.21
N VAL A 66 13.16 -4.37 -6.51
CA VAL A 66 12.43 -4.94 -5.38
C VAL A 66 12.53 -4.05 -4.15
N TYR A 67 11.40 -3.85 -3.48
CA TYR A 67 11.29 -3.49 -2.07
C TYR A 67 10.77 -4.71 -1.33
N VAL A 68 11.56 -5.21 -0.37
CA VAL A 68 11.12 -6.34 0.46
C VAL A 68 10.08 -5.85 1.46
N LYS A 69 8.88 -6.42 1.39
CA LYS A 69 7.77 -6.01 2.25
C LYS A 69 7.74 -6.89 3.50
N VAL A 70 7.88 -6.25 4.67
CA VAL A 70 7.99 -6.90 5.98
C VAL A 70 6.95 -6.32 6.92
N PRO A 71 6.16 -7.14 7.65
CA PRO A 71 5.20 -6.63 8.62
C PRO A 71 5.92 -5.97 9.80
N VAL A 72 5.30 -4.92 10.37
CA VAL A 72 5.83 -4.22 11.56
C VAL A 72 5.82 -5.11 12.81
N ALA A 73 4.92 -6.06 12.87
CA ALA A 73 4.83 -7.08 13.91
C ALA A 73 4.43 -8.43 13.30
N ASN A 74 4.74 -9.54 13.96
CA ASN A 74 4.27 -10.86 13.58
C ASN A 74 2.82 -11.12 14.05
N SER A 75 2.27 -12.31 13.78
CA SER A 75 0.88 -12.67 14.14
C SER A 75 0.62 -12.65 15.66
N ARG A 76 1.66 -12.80 16.48
CA ARG A 76 1.61 -12.70 17.94
C ARG A 76 1.76 -11.27 18.47
N GLY A 77 1.82 -10.26 17.59
CA GLY A 77 2.00 -8.87 17.98
C GLY A 77 3.45 -8.49 18.36
N ILE A 78 4.40 -9.38 18.16
CA ILE A 78 5.83 -9.12 18.48
C ILE A 78 6.40 -8.17 17.43
N PHE A 79 6.92 -7.03 17.87
CA PHE A 79 7.53 -6.03 16.99
C PHE A 79 8.75 -6.58 16.26
N MET A 80 8.75 -6.50 14.93
CA MET A 80 9.80 -7.04 14.06
C MET A 80 11.02 -6.10 13.91
N GLY A 81 11.27 -5.26 14.90
CA GLY A 81 12.35 -4.25 14.87
C GLY A 81 13.75 -4.82 14.60
N LYS A 82 14.06 -6.00 15.16
CA LYS A 82 15.36 -6.65 14.96
C LYS A 82 15.60 -6.95 13.47
N ILE A 83 14.63 -7.58 12.81
CA ILE A 83 14.77 -7.93 11.38
C ILE A 83 14.76 -6.68 10.50
N ILE A 84 13.92 -5.69 10.80
CA ILE A 84 13.88 -4.41 10.07
C ILE A 84 15.26 -3.75 10.10
N LYS A 85 15.90 -3.65 11.29
CA LYS A 85 17.24 -3.09 11.45
C LYS A 85 18.30 -3.88 10.66
N GLU A 86 18.29 -5.20 10.78
CA GLU A 86 19.27 -6.05 10.10
C GLU A 86 19.18 -5.96 8.57
N LEU A 87 17.97 -6.10 8.02
CA LEU A 87 17.77 -6.01 6.57
C LEU A 87 18.12 -4.62 6.04
N ASN A 88 17.76 -3.56 6.76
CA ASN A 88 18.08 -2.20 6.36
C ASN A 88 19.61 -1.95 6.40
N ASN A 89 20.33 -2.48 7.37
CA ASN A 89 21.79 -2.40 7.45
C ASN A 89 22.50 -3.21 6.34
N LEU A 90 21.85 -4.22 5.79
CA LEU A 90 22.29 -4.93 4.59
C LEU A 90 21.96 -4.20 3.28
N ASN A 91 21.55 -2.94 3.36
CA ASN A 91 21.16 -2.08 2.23
C ASN A 91 19.96 -2.63 1.43
N ILE A 92 19.10 -3.43 2.06
CA ILE A 92 17.88 -3.94 1.45
C ILE A 92 16.79 -2.87 1.55
N LYS A 93 16.24 -2.47 0.42
CA LYS A 93 15.09 -1.55 0.35
C LYS A 93 13.86 -2.21 0.96
N LEU A 94 13.24 -1.56 1.94
CA LEU A 94 12.13 -2.12 2.68
C LEU A 94 10.82 -1.38 2.41
N ASN A 95 9.72 -2.14 2.43
CA ASN A 95 8.37 -1.62 2.61
C ASN A 95 7.81 -2.22 3.91
N ILE A 96 7.83 -1.43 4.99
CA ILE A 96 7.36 -1.91 6.30
C ILE A 96 5.85 -1.74 6.34
N THR A 97 5.15 -2.87 6.44
CA THR A 97 3.69 -2.95 6.26
C THR A 97 2.93 -3.23 7.55
N ALA A 98 1.61 -3.19 7.47
CA ALA A 98 0.69 -3.35 8.60
C ALA A 98 0.92 -2.33 9.74
N VAL A 99 1.35 -1.12 9.38
CA VAL A 99 1.49 0.00 10.32
C VAL A 99 0.14 0.70 10.47
N TYR A 100 -0.19 1.10 11.69
CA TYR A 100 -1.45 1.80 12.01
C TYR A 100 -1.23 3.09 12.80
N SER A 101 -0.07 3.27 13.44
CA SER A 101 0.14 4.42 14.33
C SER A 101 1.47 5.13 14.11
N ALA A 102 1.48 6.42 14.46
CA ALA A 102 2.70 7.22 14.48
C ALA A 102 3.72 6.69 15.50
N LYS A 103 3.27 6.05 16.58
CA LYS A 103 4.15 5.37 17.55
C LYS A 103 4.91 4.21 16.90
N GLN A 104 4.26 3.43 16.02
CA GLN A 104 4.94 2.38 15.25
C GLN A 104 5.93 3.00 14.25
N THR A 105 5.53 4.07 13.55
CA THR A 105 6.41 4.82 12.65
C THR A 105 7.66 5.31 13.38
N GLU A 106 7.52 5.92 14.56
CA GLU A 106 8.64 6.39 15.37
C GLU A 106 9.59 5.25 15.78
N LYS A 107 9.05 4.10 16.21
CA LYS A 107 9.86 2.92 16.54
C LYS A 107 10.68 2.45 15.33
N ILE A 108 10.09 2.42 14.13
CA ILE A 108 10.78 2.06 12.89
C ILE A 108 11.91 3.04 12.60
N LEU A 109 11.63 4.35 12.65
CA LEU A 109 12.61 5.40 12.34
C LEU A 109 13.86 5.37 13.23
N LYS A 110 13.72 4.91 14.48
CA LYS A 110 14.86 4.73 15.41
C LYS A 110 15.80 3.57 15.04
N LEU A 111 15.37 2.69 14.14
CA LEU A 111 16.11 1.45 13.80
C LEU A 111 16.80 1.50 12.44
N ILE A 112 16.29 2.32 11.53
CA ILE A 112 16.77 2.37 10.15
C ILE A 112 17.93 3.33 9.97
N ASN A 113 18.82 3.01 9.04
CA ASN A 113 19.90 3.91 8.63
C ASN A 113 19.35 5.01 7.70
N LYS A 114 20.15 6.06 7.47
CA LYS A 114 19.77 7.23 6.63
C LYS A 114 20.10 7.06 5.15
N LYS A 115 20.60 5.91 4.71
CA LYS A 115 21.08 5.67 3.34
C LYS A 115 20.10 4.81 2.53
N THR A 116 19.60 3.75 3.15
CA THR A 116 18.74 2.76 2.47
C THR A 116 17.30 3.22 2.43
N ARG A 117 16.68 3.17 1.25
CA ARG A 117 15.27 3.58 1.08
C ARG A 117 14.32 2.70 1.85
N VAL A 118 13.36 3.33 2.52
CA VAL A 118 12.32 2.67 3.30
C VAL A 118 10.96 3.30 3.00
N ILE A 119 9.98 2.47 2.72
CA ILE A 119 8.57 2.83 2.66
C ILE A 119 7.91 2.34 3.95
N ILE A 120 7.11 3.19 4.57
CA ILE A 120 6.27 2.83 5.73
C ILE A 120 4.82 2.87 5.28
N SER A 121 4.19 1.69 5.18
CA SER A 121 2.82 1.52 4.69
C SER A 121 1.82 1.55 5.84
N ILE A 122 1.09 2.66 5.97
CA ILE A 122 0.06 2.86 7.00
C ILE A 122 -1.31 2.46 6.43
N PHE A 123 -2.04 1.62 7.16
CA PHE A 123 -3.29 1.01 6.71
C PHE A 123 -4.50 1.86 7.08
N ALA A 124 -4.77 2.88 6.28
CA ALA A 124 -5.88 3.80 6.49
C ALA A 124 -7.25 3.11 6.46
N GLY A 125 -7.55 2.39 5.38
CA GLY A 125 -8.87 1.80 5.20
C GLY A 125 -9.23 0.78 6.27
N ARG A 126 -8.30 -0.09 6.70
CA ARG A 126 -8.56 -1.01 7.80
C ARG A 126 -8.80 -0.31 9.14
N ALA A 127 -8.17 0.83 9.39
CA ALA A 127 -8.47 1.64 10.57
C ALA A 127 -9.89 2.23 10.45
N ALA A 128 -10.24 2.79 9.29
CA ALA A 128 -11.56 3.34 9.01
C ALA A 128 -12.67 2.28 9.10
N ASP A 129 -12.43 1.04 8.65
CA ASP A 129 -13.37 -0.08 8.80
C ASP A 129 -13.74 -0.36 10.29
N THR A 130 -12.92 0.10 11.24
CA THR A 130 -13.18 -0.03 12.69
C THR A 130 -13.67 1.28 13.34
N GLY A 131 -14.07 2.26 12.52
CA GLY A 131 -14.55 3.56 13.00
C GLY A 131 -13.44 4.53 13.45
N LYS A 132 -12.17 4.24 13.16
CA LYS A 132 -11.06 5.10 13.57
C LYS A 132 -10.63 6.00 12.41
N ASP A 133 -10.55 7.32 12.67
CA ASP A 133 -9.97 8.27 11.71
C ASP A 133 -8.45 8.05 11.58
N PRO A 134 -7.93 7.67 10.39
CA PRO A 134 -6.50 7.47 10.21
C PRO A 134 -5.72 8.77 10.04
N VAL A 135 -6.38 9.90 9.74
CA VAL A 135 -5.75 11.18 9.38
C VAL A 135 -4.77 11.69 10.44
N PRO A 136 -5.07 11.68 11.75
CA PRO A 136 -4.12 12.12 12.78
C PRO A 136 -2.82 11.32 12.78
N GLU A 137 -2.91 10.00 12.58
CA GLU A 137 -1.75 9.11 12.54
C GLU A 137 -0.87 9.38 11.31
N PHE A 138 -1.48 9.67 10.15
CA PHE A 138 -0.75 10.09 8.96
C PHE A 138 -0.05 11.43 9.14
N LYS A 139 -0.75 12.47 9.63
CA LYS A 139 -0.16 13.79 9.90
C LYS A 139 1.08 13.68 10.76
N LYS A 140 0.98 12.94 11.86
CA LYS A 140 2.09 12.75 12.80
C LYS A 140 3.22 11.93 12.17
N SER A 141 2.90 10.81 11.48
CA SER A 141 3.90 9.97 10.81
C SER A 141 4.66 10.72 9.71
N ILE A 142 3.98 11.52 8.89
CA ILE A 142 4.61 12.36 7.86
C ILE A 142 5.52 13.40 8.52
N SER A 143 5.06 14.06 9.58
CA SER A 143 5.83 15.07 10.30
C SER A 143 7.14 14.51 10.86
N ILE A 144 7.10 13.36 11.55
CA ILE A 144 8.32 12.75 12.12
C ILE A 144 9.25 12.17 11.05
N ALA A 145 8.69 11.70 9.92
CA ALA A 145 9.47 11.16 8.80
C ALA A 145 10.21 12.24 7.98
N LYS A 146 9.82 13.53 8.05
CA LYS A 146 10.49 14.64 7.32
C LYS A 146 11.99 14.74 7.57
N LYS A 147 12.47 14.29 8.72
CA LYS A 147 13.90 14.28 9.09
C LYS A 147 14.71 13.18 8.36
N PHE A 148 14.03 12.29 7.62
CA PHE A 148 14.62 11.13 6.95
C PHE A 148 14.38 11.22 5.45
N LYS A 149 15.36 11.71 4.69
CA LYS A 149 15.25 11.88 3.22
C LYS A 149 15.08 10.57 2.45
N ASN A 150 15.37 9.43 3.08
CA ASN A 150 15.28 8.09 2.53
C ASN A 150 13.98 7.36 2.90
N VAL A 151 13.05 8.03 3.59
CA VAL A 151 11.79 7.44 4.07
C VAL A 151 10.59 8.05 3.38
N GLU A 152 9.69 7.20 2.92
CA GLU A 152 8.44 7.59 2.31
C GLU A 152 7.26 6.97 3.08
N ILE A 153 6.28 7.80 3.43
CA ILE A 153 5.02 7.34 4.02
C ILE A 153 4.06 6.99 2.90
N LEU A 154 3.51 5.77 2.96
CA LEU A 154 2.58 5.23 1.99
C LEU A 154 1.20 5.06 2.61
N TRP A 155 0.19 5.63 1.97
CA TRP A 155 -1.23 5.40 2.27
C TRP A 155 -1.64 4.05 1.66
N ALA A 156 -1.89 3.07 2.52
CA ALA A 156 -2.29 1.72 2.13
C ALA A 156 -3.75 1.42 2.51
N SER A 157 -4.28 0.33 1.95
CA SER A 157 -5.63 -0.15 2.28
C SER A 157 -6.73 0.82 1.85
N VAL A 158 -6.62 1.35 0.63
CA VAL A 158 -7.61 2.26 0.04
C VAL A 158 -8.99 1.57 -0.06
N ARG A 159 -10.06 2.30 0.32
CA ARG A 159 -11.45 1.86 0.26
C ARG A 159 -12.23 2.59 -0.83
N GLU A 160 -11.94 3.85 -1.04
CA GLU A 160 -12.70 4.73 -1.94
C GLU A 160 -11.80 5.71 -2.70
N PRO A 161 -12.28 6.27 -3.82
CA PRO A 161 -11.52 7.23 -4.60
C PRO A 161 -11.12 8.49 -3.82
N TYR A 162 -11.94 8.93 -2.85
CA TYR A 162 -11.67 10.11 -2.03
C TYR A 162 -10.38 9.99 -1.20
N ASN A 163 -9.96 8.77 -0.86
CA ASN A 163 -8.68 8.57 -0.18
C ASN A 163 -7.48 9.13 -0.95
N PHE A 164 -7.57 9.24 -2.29
CA PHE A 164 -6.54 9.89 -3.10
C PHE A 164 -6.41 11.38 -2.77
N LEU A 165 -7.53 12.08 -2.60
CA LEU A 165 -7.52 13.49 -2.22
C LEU A 165 -7.02 13.67 -0.79
N GLN A 166 -7.45 12.83 0.15
CA GLN A 166 -6.98 12.85 1.54
C GLN A 166 -5.46 12.67 1.61
N ALA A 167 -4.92 11.64 0.92
CA ALA A 167 -3.49 11.39 0.89
C ALA A 167 -2.71 12.58 0.28
N LYS A 168 -3.22 13.17 -0.80
CA LYS A 168 -2.64 14.34 -1.46
C LYS A 168 -2.63 15.57 -0.53
N GLN A 169 -3.75 15.87 0.11
CA GLN A 169 -3.90 17.01 1.03
C GLN A 169 -2.96 16.89 2.25
N LEU A 170 -2.72 15.67 2.72
CA LEU A 170 -1.80 15.41 3.82
C LEU A 170 -0.32 15.48 3.42
N GLY A 171 -0.02 15.57 2.13
CA GLY A 171 1.36 15.46 1.63
C GLY A 171 1.94 14.06 1.80
N CYS A 172 1.10 13.02 1.73
CA CYS A 172 1.56 11.65 1.75
C CYS A 172 2.41 11.37 0.50
N HIS A 173 3.54 10.69 0.67
CA HIS A 173 4.50 10.51 -0.43
C HIS A 173 3.99 9.53 -1.50
N ILE A 174 3.30 8.50 -1.07
CA ILE A 174 2.79 7.42 -1.94
C ILE A 174 1.37 7.04 -1.50
N ILE A 175 0.53 6.70 -2.46
CA ILE A 175 -0.73 5.98 -2.22
C ILE A 175 -0.77 4.74 -3.11
N THR A 176 -1.13 3.59 -2.53
CA THR A 176 -1.36 2.36 -3.32
C THR A 176 -2.85 2.15 -3.52
N ILE A 177 -3.26 2.08 -4.78
CA ILE A 177 -4.66 2.14 -5.21
C ILE A 177 -4.98 0.92 -6.09
N PRO A 178 -6.09 0.20 -5.86
CA PRO A 178 -6.56 -0.82 -6.78
C PRO A 178 -6.91 -0.24 -8.18
N PRO A 179 -6.68 -0.99 -9.28
CA PRO A 179 -6.95 -0.50 -10.64
C PRO A 179 -8.36 0.08 -10.83
N ALA A 180 -9.39 -0.61 -10.34
CA ALA A 180 -10.78 -0.13 -10.44
C ALA A 180 -11.04 1.21 -9.73
N THR A 181 -10.28 1.50 -8.67
CA THR A 181 -10.36 2.80 -7.98
C THR A 181 -9.64 3.90 -8.77
N ILE A 182 -8.57 3.57 -9.50
CA ILE A 182 -7.87 4.54 -10.39
C ILE A 182 -8.83 5.03 -11.48
N GLU A 183 -9.61 4.15 -12.09
CA GLU A 183 -10.61 4.50 -13.09
C GLU A 183 -11.67 5.47 -12.55
N LYS A 184 -12.09 5.29 -11.29
CA LYS A 184 -13.01 6.22 -10.63
C LYS A 184 -12.38 7.59 -10.38
N ILE A 185 -11.10 7.64 -10.01
CA ILE A 185 -10.37 8.89 -9.80
C ILE A 185 -10.25 9.70 -11.11
N GLU A 186 -10.13 9.04 -12.25
CA GLU A 186 -10.08 9.70 -13.56
C GLU A 186 -11.39 10.40 -13.94
N ASN A 187 -12.50 10.01 -13.30
CA ASN A 187 -13.82 10.61 -13.48
C ASN A 187 -14.15 11.69 -12.43
N PHE A 188 -13.15 12.19 -11.69
CA PHE A 188 -13.34 13.32 -10.77
C PHE A 188 -13.72 14.59 -11.52
N GLY A 189 -14.42 15.51 -10.82
CA GLY A 189 -14.79 16.83 -11.34
C GLY A 189 -16.23 16.95 -11.84
N LYS A 190 -17.07 15.91 -11.68
CA LYS A 190 -18.51 16.05 -11.94
C LYS A 190 -19.14 17.01 -10.96
N THR A 191 -20.03 17.89 -11.46
CA THR A 191 -20.85 18.76 -10.63
C THR A 191 -21.95 17.98 -9.90
N PHE A 192 -22.52 18.55 -8.83
CA PHE A 192 -23.64 17.93 -8.12
C PHE A 192 -24.86 17.75 -9.03
N ASP A 193 -25.13 18.70 -9.94
CA ASP A 193 -26.21 18.58 -10.92
C ASP A 193 -26.01 17.41 -11.87
N GLN A 194 -24.77 17.20 -12.32
CA GLN A 194 -24.43 16.02 -13.14
C GLN A 194 -24.64 14.72 -12.36
N LEU A 195 -24.20 14.66 -11.10
CA LEU A 195 -24.41 13.50 -10.25
C LEU A 195 -25.87 13.22 -9.98
N THR A 196 -26.67 14.25 -9.68
CA THR A 196 -28.13 14.14 -9.50
C THR A 196 -28.78 13.56 -10.76
N LYS A 197 -28.48 14.12 -11.93
CA LYS A 197 -29.04 13.68 -13.21
C LYS A 197 -28.69 12.23 -13.54
N GLU A 198 -27.42 11.83 -13.29
CA GLU A 198 -26.97 10.45 -13.52
C GLU A 198 -27.66 9.48 -12.56
N THR A 199 -27.79 9.86 -11.28
CA THR A 199 -28.46 9.04 -10.26
C THR A 199 -29.93 8.80 -10.62
N VAL A 200 -30.67 9.87 -10.96
CA VAL A 200 -32.09 9.76 -11.36
C VAL A 200 -32.24 8.91 -12.61
N LYS A 201 -31.36 9.04 -13.60
CA LYS A 201 -31.37 8.20 -14.79
C LYS A 201 -31.15 6.73 -14.44
N ALA A 202 -30.20 6.42 -13.53
CA ALA A 202 -29.95 5.07 -13.09
C ALA A 202 -31.19 4.47 -12.42
N PHE A 203 -31.83 5.20 -11.48
CA PHE A 203 -33.07 4.75 -10.84
C PHE A 203 -34.20 4.50 -11.82
N LEU A 204 -34.37 5.36 -12.83
CA LEU A 204 -35.38 5.18 -13.89
C LEU A 204 -35.13 3.91 -14.70
N VAL A 205 -33.86 3.61 -15.03
CA VAL A 205 -33.49 2.39 -15.74
C VAL A 205 -33.79 1.15 -14.91
N ASP A 206 -33.45 1.19 -13.62
CA ASP A 206 -33.64 0.05 -12.71
C ASP A 206 -35.12 -0.18 -12.42
N SER A 207 -35.92 0.88 -12.24
CA SER A 207 -37.40 0.76 -12.07
C SER A 207 -38.08 0.11 -13.28
N LYS A 208 -37.64 0.49 -14.50
CA LYS A 208 -38.18 -0.14 -15.73
C LYS A 208 -37.81 -1.62 -15.82
N LYS A 209 -36.58 -1.99 -15.40
CA LYS A 209 -36.14 -3.41 -15.40
C LYS A 209 -36.89 -4.25 -14.36
N SER A 210 -37.17 -3.66 -13.19
CA SER A 210 -37.85 -4.35 -12.08
C SER A 210 -39.34 -4.64 -12.36
N LYS A 211 -39.94 -3.94 -13.35
CA LYS A 211 -41.39 -4.00 -13.68
C LYS A 211 -42.30 -3.71 -12.48
N PHE A 212 -41.85 -2.97 -11.48
CA PHE A 212 -42.67 -2.56 -10.36
C PHE A 212 -43.81 -1.69 -10.81
N LYS A 213 -45.01 -1.92 -10.23
CA LYS A 213 -46.20 -1.10 -10.40
C LYS A 213 -46.52 -0.47 -9.05
N ILE A 214 -46.90 0.79 -9.05
CA ILE A 214 -47.41 1.55 -7.92
C ILE A 214 -48.91 1.73 -8.12
#